data_4212308c08aa78f9297217bebffb8478
#
_entry.id   4212308c08aa78f9297217bebffb8478
#
_cell.length_a   1.000
_cell.length_b   1.000
_cell.length_c   1.000
_cell.angle_alpha   90.00
_cell.angle_beta   90.00
_cell.angle_gamma   90.00
#
_symmetry.space_group_name_H-M   'P 1'
#
loop_
_entity.id
_entity.type
_entity.pdbx_description
1 polymer ?
#
loop_
_entity_poly.entity_id
_entity_poly.type
_entity_poly.pdbx_seq_one_letter_code
_entity_poly.pdbx_strand_id
1 'polypeptide(L)'
;MASKAAIAAKEQSVNELAERIKASKLVLLVEFIGTNVADDTVLRKDLREAGALKTVKKNNIIKRALNANGESGLDEVLVGTSAIITSEEDYLIPLKIVYKFSKSHENYKIKGGMIDGKVVSAEDLLVLAQLPSKEELLSKLAGSLLGIITKLAVAVDQVRIKKEEVAE
;
A
#
# COMPACT_ATOMS: atom_id res chain seq x y z
N MET A 1 40.55 -3.58 -1.33
CA MET A 1 39.72 -3.99 -2.50
C MET A 1 38.68 -5.01 -2.04
N ALA A 2 37.43 -4.92 -2.49
CA ALA A 2 36.40 -5.90 -2.12
C ALA A 2 36.73 -7.26 -2.77
N SER A 3 36.61 -8.35 -2.01
CA SER A 3 36.79 -9.71 -2.54
C SER A 3 35.78 -10.00 -3.66
N LYS A 4 36.20 -10.71 -4.71
CA LYS A 4 35.33 -11.14 -5.81
C LYS A 4 34.08 -11.89 -5.31
N ALA A 5 34.25 -12.72 -4.26
CA ALA A 5 33.11 -13.43 -3.61
C ALA A 5 32.11 -12.47 -2.96
N ALA A 6 32.58 -11.38 -2.33
CA ALA A 6 31.70 -10.39 -1.73
C ALA A 6 30.94 -9.54 -2.77
N ILE A 7 31.50 -9.35 -3.93
CA ILE A 7 30.83 -8.68 -5.06
C ILE A 7 29.75 -9.58 -5.63
N ALA A 8 30.06 -10.85 -5.90
CA ALA A 8 29.10 -11.84 -6.40
C ALA A 8 27.89 -12.02 -5.46
N ALA A 9 28.10 -12.09 -4.15
CA ALA A 9 27.00 -12.18 -3.17
C ALA A 9 26.08 -10.94 -3.20
N LYS A 10 26.63 -9.73 -3.44
CA LYS A 10 25.83 -8.53 -3.57
C LYS A 10 25.07 -8.48 -4.89
N GLU A 11 25.68 -8.94 -5.99
CA GLU A 11 25.03 -9.05 -7.29
C GLU A 11 23.87 -10.05 -7.23
N GLN A 12 24.05 -11.20 -6.58
CA GLN A 12 22.95 -12.14 -6.33
C GLN A 12 21.81 -11.49 -5.56
N SER A 13 22.11 -10.76 -4.47
CA SER A 13 21.10 -10.05 -3.69
C SER A 13 20.36 -8.96 -4.49
N VAL A 14 21.00 -8.31 -5.46
CA VAL A 14 20.37 -7.35 -6.37
C VAL A 14 19.44 -8.07 -7.35
N ASN A 15 19.91 -9.18 -7.95
CA ASN A 15 19.13 -9.95 -8.92
C ASN A 15 17.87 -10.56 -8.27
N GLU A 16 18.02 -11.19 -7.09
CA GLU A 16 16.88 -11.71 -6.33
C GLU A 16 15.84 -10.62 -6.00
N LEU A 17 16.31 -9.43 -5.63
CA LEU A 17 15.42 -8.33 -5.32
C LEU A 17 14.76 -7.78 -6.61
N ALA A 18 15.49 -7.68 -7.71
CA ALA A 18 14.98 -7.22 -8.98
C ALA A 18 13.90 -8.16 -9.54
N GLU A 19 14.09 -9.48 -9.45
CA GLU A 19 13.09 -10.47 -9.83
C GLU A 19 11.80 -10.34 -8.99
N ARG A 20 11.94 -10.17 -7.67
CA ARG A 20 10.79 -9.95 -6.78
C ARG A 20 10.05 -8.66 -7.09
N ILE A 21 10.76 -7.56 -7.32
CA ILE A 21 10.17 -6.27 -7.69
C ILE A 21 9.38 -6.43 -8.99
N LYS A 22 9.94 -7.14 -9.97
CA LYS A 22 9.30 -7.37 -11.27
C LYS A 22 8.04 -8.24 -11.16
N ALA A 23 8.03 -9.22 -10.24
CA ALA A 23 6.87 -10.07 -9.99
C ALA A 23 5.79 -9.39 -9.14
N SER A 24 6.16 -8.36 -8.36
CA SER A 24 5.25 -7.71 -7.40
C SER A 24 4.43 -6.60 -8.06
N LYS A 25 3.14 -6.55 -7.70
CA LYS A 25 2.23 -5.45 -8.07
C LYS A 25 2.39 -4.22 -7.19
N LEU A 26 2.87 -4.44 -5.96
CA LEU A 26 3.10 -3.37 -4.98
C LEU A 26 4.54 -3.42 -4.50
N VAL A 27 5.21 -2.28 -4.55
CA VAL A 27 6.50 -2.05 -3.92
C VAL A 27 6.39 -0.80 -3.07
N LEU A 28 6.58 -0.92 -1.75
CA LEU A 28 6.57 0.21 -0.83
C LEU A 28 7.94 0.41 -0.20
N LEU A 29 8.35 1.65 -0.12
CA LEU A 29 9.52 2.09 0.63
C LEU A 29 9.07 2.75 1.93
N VAL A 30 9.51 2.20 3.05
CA VAL A 30 9.13 2.66 4.38
C VAL A 30 10.35 2.94 5.23
N GLU A 31 10.24 3.92 6.08
CA GLU A 31 11.20 4.22 7.15
C GLU A 31 10.77 3.53 8.43
N PHE A 32 11.74 2.94 9.17
CA PHE A 32 11.45 2.15 10.35
C PHE A 32 12.31 2.52 11.56
N ILE A 33 12.84 3.75 11.59
CA ILE A 33 13.65 4.23 12.73
C ILE A 33 12.80 4.25 14.00
N GLY A 34 13.33 3.71 15.08
CA GLY A 34 12.71 3.79 16.42
C GLY A 34 11.51 2.85 16.63
N THR A 35 11.26 1.90 15.74
CA THR A 35 10.26 0.85 15.98
C THR A 35 10.80 -0.22 16.90
N ASN A 36 9.97 -0.69 17.85
CA ASN A 36 10.33 -1.79 18.73
C ASN A 36 10.37 -3.12 17.95
N VAL A 37 11.22 -4.05 18.35
CA VAL A 37 11.36 -5.37 17.72
C VAL A 37 10.05 -6.19 17.82
N ALA A 38 9.35 -6.06 18.95
CA ALA A 38 8.06 -6.74 19.13
C ALA A 38 7.04 -6.28 18.09
N ASP A 39 6.91 -4.96 17.90
CA ASP A 39 5.96 -4.37 16.96
C ASP A 39 6.33 -4.68 15.50
N ASP A 40 7.63 -4.66 15.16
CA ASP A 40 8.11 -5.08 13.84
C ASP A 40 7.81 -6.55 13.55
N THR A 41 7.87 -7.41 14.56
CA THR A 41 7.56 -8.84 14.41
C THR A 41 6.07 -9.05 14.14
N VAL A 42 5.19 -8.32 14.83
CA VAL A 42 3.73 -8.35 14.57
C VAL A 42 3.45 -7.85 13.16
N LEU A 43 4.02 -6.70 12.78
CA LEU A 43 3.86 -6.16 11.42
C LEU A 43 4.30 -7.14 10.33
N ARG A 44 5.44 -7.83 10.54
CA ARG A 44 5.92 -8.85 9.59
C ARG A 44 4.99 -10.05 9.49
N LYS A 45 4.35 -10.43 10.60
CA LYS A 45 3.36 -11.51 10.62
C LYS A 45 2.12 -11.10 9.81
N ASP A 46 1.56 -9.94 10.11
CA ASP A 46 0.36 -9.42 9.43
C ASP A 46 0.61 -9.24 7.92
N LEU A 47 1.80 -8.74 7.54
CA LEU A 47 2.17 -8.59 6.13
C LEU A 47 2.29 -9.95 5.42
N ARG A 48 2.86 -10.98 6.07
CA ARG A 48 2.95 -12.32 5.49
C ARG A 48 1.59 -12.97 5.31
N GLU A 49 0.67 -12.77 6.26
CA GLU A 49 -0.72 -13.23 6.15
C GLU A 49 -1.45 -12.54 4.99
N ALA A 50 -1.07 -11.31 4.66
CA ALA A 50 -1.57 -10.55 3.52
C ALA A 50 -0.80 -10.81 2.19
N GLY A 51 0.06 -11.82 2.12
CA GLY A 51 0.85 -12.12 0.93
C GLY A 51 1.95 -11.11 0.60
N ALA A 52 2.36 -10.30 1.58
CA ALA A 52 3.42 -9.30 1.41
C ALA A 52 4.68 -9.65 2.21
N LEU A 53 5.84 -9.30 1.68
CA LEU A 53 7.13 -9.55 2.31
C LEU A 53 7.86 -8.24 2.62
N LYS A 54 8.18 -8.03 3.90
CA LYS A 54 9.03 -6.92 4.34
C LYS A 54 10.50 -7.36 4.38
N THR A 55 11.34 -6.70 3.60
CA THR A 55 12.79 -6.97 3.53
C THR A 55 13.58 -5.70 3.80
N VAL A 56 14.58 -5.80 4.65
CA VAL A 56 15.52 -4.69 4.92
C VAL A 56 16.80 -4.95 4.14
N LYS A 57 17.14 -4.08 3.24
CA LYS A 57 18.38 -4.14 2.43
C LYS A 57 19.03 -2.75 2.39
N LYS A 58 20.32 -2.73 2.08
CA LYS A 58 21.06 -1.47 1.91
C LYS A 58 20.48 -0.67 0.75
N ASN A 59 20.31 0.66 0.91
CA ASN A 59 19.70 1.53 -0.10
C ASN A 59 20.34 1.38 -1.49
N ASN A 60 21.68 1.24 -1.56
CA ASN A 60 22.37 1.02 -2.82
C ASN A 60 21.99 -0.30 -3.53
N ILE A 61 21.57 -1.33 -2.78
CA ILE A 61 21.09 -2.59 -3.36
C ILE A 61 19.69 -2.37 -3.91
N ILE A 62 18.83 -1.72 -3.14
CA ILE A 62 17.44 -1.37 -3.54
C ILE A 62 17.49 -0.50 -4.80
N LYS A 63 18.32 0.55 -4.80
CA LYS A 63 18.50 1.44 -5.95
C LYS A 63 18.94 0.69 -7.22
N ARG A 64 19.91 -0.20 -7.12
CA ARG A 64 20.37 -1.00 -8.27
C ARG A 64 19.30 -1.96 -8.77
N ALA A 65 18.51 -2.56 -7.86
CA ALA A 65 17.42 -3.46 -8.24
C ALA A 65 16.27 -2.71 -8.93
N LEU A 66 15.92 -1.50 -8.48
CA LEU A 66 14.93 -0.63 -9.14
C LEU A 66 15.40 -0.19 -10.51
N ASN A 67 16.64 0.28 -10.62
CA ASN A 67 17.24 0.72 -11.90
C ASN A 67 17.37 -0.44 -12.91
N ALA A 68 17.62 -1.67 -12.45
CA ALA A 68 17.65 -2.85 -13.32
C ALA A 68 16.27 -3.14 -13.96
N ASN A 69 15.18 -2.73 -13.29
CA ASN A 69 13.82 -2.82 -13.81
C ASN A 69 13.37 -1.55 -14.59
N GLY A 70 14.27 -0.56 -14.76
CA GLY A 70 13.98 0.67 -15.51
C GLY A 70 13.31 1.78 -14.69
N GLU A 71 13.27 1.64 -13.36
CA GLU A 71 12.53 2.51 -12.45
C GLU A 71 13.48 3.41 -11.64
N SER A 72 13.73 4.62 -12.12
CA SER A 72 14.61 5.59 -11.48
C SER A 72 13.89 6.63 -10.59
N GLY A 73 12.54 6.67 -10.62
CA GLY A 73 11.76 7.71 -9.93
C GLY A 73 11.77 7.62 -8.39
N LEU A 74 12.25 6.52 -7.82
CA LEU A 74 12.33 6.34 -6.36
C LEU A 74 13.73 6.63 -5.77
N ASP A 75 14.69 7.02 -6.60
CA ASP A 75 16.08 7.25 -6.18
C ASP A 75 16.22 8.36 -5.16
N GLU A 76 15.44 9.44 -5.28
CA GLU A 76 15.46 10.59 -4.37
C GLU A 76 14.89 10.26 -2.99
N VAL A 77 14.01 9.27 -2.94
CA VAL A 77 13.32 8.84 -1.71
C VAL A 77 14.18 7.88 -0.87
N LEU A 78 15.22 7.27 -1.46
CA LEU A 78 16.12 6.30 -0.80
C LEU A 78 17.19 6.96 0.07
N VAL A 79 16.80 7.88 0.94
CA VAL A 79 17.66 8.56 1.91
C VAL A 79 17.39 8.01 3.32
N GLY A 80 18.43 7.78 4.12
CA GLY A 80 18.30 7.26 5.49
C GLY A 80 18.01 5.75 5.55
N THR A 81 17.34 5.30 6.60
CA THR A 81 16.95 3.89 6.73
C THR A 81 15.73 3.59 5.88
N SER A 82 15.79 2.51 5.11
CA SER A 82 14.70 2.12 4.24
C SER A 82 14.48 0.61 4.30
N ALA A 83 13.22 0.21 4.42
CA ALA A 83 12.80 -1.15 4.20
C ALA A 83 11.90 -1.19 2.96
N ILE A 84 12.00 -2.28 2.22
CA ILE A 84 11.16 -2.55 1.06
C ILE A 84 10.10 -3.57 1.44
N ILE A 85 8.87 -3.30 1.07
CA ILE A 85 7.73 -4.22 1.20
C ILE A 85 7.25 -4.52 -0.21
N THR A 86 7.18 -5.80 -0.55
CA THR A 86 6.73 -6.28 -1.87
C THR A 86 5.51 -7.17 -1.70
N SER A 87 4.52 -7.03 -2.58
CA SER A 87 3.34 -7.90 -2.65
C SER A 87 3.03 -8.27 -4.08
N GLU A 88 2.74 -9.55 -4.33
CA GLU A 88 2.46 -10.11 -5.66
C GLU A 88 0.97 -10.13 -5.97
N GLU A 89 0.12 -10.40 -4.99
CA GLU A 89 -1.31 -10.65 -5.20
C GLU A 89 -2.14 -9.37 -5.15
N ASP A 90 -2.08 -8.66 -4.04
CA ASP A 90 -2.92 -7.47 -3.78
C ASP A 90 -2.06 -6.30 -3.29
N TYR A 91 -2.44 -5.09 -3.67
CA TYR A 91 -1.76 -3.87 -3.23
C TYR A 91 -2.48 -3.14 -2.09
N LEU A 92 -3.81 -3.34 -1.94
CA LEU A 92 -4.62 -2.59 -0.96
C LEU A 92 -4.45 -3.12 0.46
N ILE A 93 -4.44 -4.45 0.64
CA ILE A 93 -4.38 -5.05 1.98
C ILE A 93 -3.05 -4.73 2.68
N PRO A 94 -1.88 -4.96 2.06
CA PRO A 94 -0.60 -4.62 2.67
C PRO A 94 -0.45 -3.11 2.93
N LEU A 95 -0.94 -2.28 2.00
CA LEU A 95 -0.90 -0.82 2.16
C LEU A 95 -1.72 -0.35 3.37
N LYS A 96 -2.90 -0.93 3.62
CA LYS A 96 -3.72 -0.63 4.81
C LYS A 96 -3.05 -1.05 6.11
N ILE A 97 -2.41 -2.22 6.13
CA ILE A 97 -1.66 -2.71 7.31
C ILE A 97 -0.54 -1.73 7.64
N VAL A 98 0.25 -1.34 6.64
CA VAL A 98 1.34 -0.38 6.79
C VAL A 98 0.81 0.99 7.25
N TYR A 99 -0.29 1.46 6.71
CA TYR A 99 -0.91 2.72 7.10
C TYR A 99 -1.43 2.70 8.55
N LYS A 100 -2.11 1.62 8.96
CA LYS A 100 -2.54 1.45 10.36
C LYS A 100 -1.36 1.48 11.31
N PHE A 101 -0.28 0.79 10.95
CA PHE A 101 0.95 0.77 11.72
C PHE A 101 1.63 2.15 11.80
N SER A 102 1.67 2.88 10.68
CA SER A 102 2.19 4.26 10.64
C SER A 102 1.40 5.21 11.53
N LYS A 103 0.08 5.04 11.66
CA LYS A 103 -0.74 5.82 12.61
C LYS A 103 -0.44 5.53 14.07
N SER A 104 -0.07 4.29 14.39
CA SER A 104 0.25 3.88 15.75
C SER A 104 1.67 4.23 16.16
N HIS A 105 2.57 4.47 15.19
CA HIS A 105 4.00 4.70 15.40
C HIS A 105 4.46 5.92 14.59
N GLU A 106 4.65 7.07 15.24
CA GLU A 106 5.04 8.34 14.59
C GLU A 106 6.35 8.25 13.80
N ASN A 107 7.26 7.37 14.23
CA ASN A 107 8.56 7.15 13.60
C ASN A 107 8.50 6.27 12.34
N TYR A 108 7.37 5.64 12.06
CA TYR A 108 7.19 4.78 10.90
C TYR A 108 6.53 5.56 9.76
N LYS A 109 7.30 5.90 8.74
CA LYS A 109 6.83 6.75 7.64
C LYS A 109 6.89 6.02 6.32
N ILE A 110 5.85 6.20 5.50
CA ILE A 110 5.85 5.77 4.11
C ILE A 110 6.58 6.83 3.31
N LYS A 111 7.66 6.46 2.63
CA LYS A 111 8.46 7.37 1.81
C LYS A 111 7.94 7.47 0.39
N GLY A 112 7.42 6.40 -0.14
CA GLY A 112 6.90 6.31 -1.49
C GLY A 112 6.78 4.86 -1.91
N GLY A 113 6.35 4.63 -3.13
CA GLY A 113 6.23 3.27 -3.64
C GLY A 113 5.89 3.23 -5.12
N MET A 114 5.60 2.04 -5.56
CA MET A 114 5.24 1.73 -6.93
C MET A 114 4.05 0.78 -6.93
N ILE A 115 3.08 1.05 -7.78
CA ILE A 115 1.89 0.21 -8.00
C ILE A 115 1.79 -0.06 -9.49
N ASP A 116 1.76 -1.33 -9.88
CA ASP A 116 1.67 -1.79 -11.27
C ASP A 116 2.68 -1.11 -12.21
N GLY A 117 3.94 -0.94 -11.77
CA GLY A 117 5.00 -0.30 -12.54
C GLY A 117 4.94 1.24 -12.58
N LYS A 118 4.04 1.88 -11.83
CA LYS A 118 3.96 3.34 -11.75
C LYS A 118 4.44 3.84 -10.39
N VAL A 119 5.35 4.78 -10.42
CA VAL A 119 5.82 5.46 -9.21
C VAL A 119 4.70 6.33 -8.64
N VAL A 120 4.42 6.16 -7.37
CA VAL A 120 3.36 6.84 -6.62
C VAL A 120 3.98 7.59 -5.45
N SER A 121 3.55 8.83 -5.23
CA SER A 121 4.04 9.64 -4.12
C SER A 121 3.58 9.10 -2.76
N ALA A 122 4.24 9.51 -1.68
CA ALA A 122 3.81 9.15 -0.34
C ALA A 122 2.39 9.64 -0.02
N GLU A 123 2.02 10.84 -0.49
CA GLU A 123 0.71 11.43 -0.28
C GLU A 123 -0.41 10.63 -0.96
N ASP A 124 -0.20 10.24 -2.22
CA ASP A 124 -1.16 9.44 -2.96
C ASP A 124 -1.33 8.04 -2.36
N LEU A 125 -0.23 7.43 -1.87
CA LEU A 125 -0.28 6.15 -1.16
C LEU A 125 -1.10 6.26 0.15
N LEU A 126 -0.99 7.37 0.87
CA LEU A 126 -1.79 7.61 2.06
C LEU A 126 -3.29 7.75 1.73
N VAL A 127 -3.62 8.41 0.63
CA VAL A 127 -5.01 8.50 0.14
C VAL A 127 -5.54 7.12 -0.24
N LEU A 128 -4.77 6.34 -0.99
CA LEU A 128 -5.13 4.96 -1.37
C LEU A 128 -5.32 4.05 -0.15
N ALA A 129 -4.48 4.20 0.88
CA ALA A 129 -4.58 3.43 2.11
C ALA A 129 -5.87 3.69 2.91
N GLN A 130 -6.47 4.87 2.75
CA GLN A 130 -7.74 5.24 3.39
C GLN A 130 -8.96 4.68 2.67
N LEU A 131 -8.81 4.21 1.43
CA LEU A 131 -9.92 3.64 0.68
C LEU A 131 -10.43 2.35 1.33
N PRO A 132 -11.74 2.11 1.32
CA PRO A 132 -12.32 0.83 1.73
C PRO A 132 -11.81 -0.34 0.88
N SER A 133 -12.16 -1.56 1.28
CA SER A 133 -11.84 -2.75 0.47
C SER A 133 -12.50 -2.68 -0.92
N LYS A 134 -12.00 -3.46 -1.88
CA LYS A 134 -12.58 -3.53 -3.22
C LYS A 134 -14.07 -3.90 -3.17
N GLU A 135 -14.44 -4.82 -2.30
CA GLU A 135 -15.82 -5.27 -2.12
C GLU A 135 -16.70 -4.15 -1.52
N GLU A 136 -16.19 -3.42 -0.54
CA GLU A 136 -16.88 -2.27 0.03
C GLU A 136 -17.03 -1.11 -0.97
N LEU A 137 -16.04 -0.88 -1.83
CA LEU A 137 -16.14 0.11 -2.91
C LEU A 137 -17.21 -0.28 -3.92
N LEU A 138 -17.26 -1.55 -4.32
CA LEU A 138 -18.30 -2.07 -5.20
C LEU A 138 -19.68 -1.98 -4.56
N SER A 139 -19.80 -2.31 -3.26
CA SER A 139 -21.04 -2.16 -2.49
C SER A 139 -21.49 -0.69 -2.42
N LYS A 140 -20.58 0.24 -2.15
CA LYS A 140 -20.88 1.68 -2.17
C LYS A 140 -21.32 2.16 -3.54
N LEU A 141 -20.69 1.70 -4.62
CA LEU A 141 -21.07 2.02 -5.98
C LEU A 141 -22.48 1.52 -6.28
N ALA A 142 -22.76 0.25 -6.00
CA ALA A 142 -24.09 -0.33 -6.17
C ALA A 142 -25.15 0.41 -5.35
N GLY A 143 -24.85 0.69 -4.07
CA GLY A 143 -25.73 1.47 -3.18
C GLY A 143 -25.97 2.90 -3.66
N SER A 144 -24.98 3.56 -4.24
CA SER A 144 -25.16 4.91 -4.79
C SER A 144 -26.06 4.92 -6.03
N LEU A 145 -25.97 3.91 -6.90
CA LEU A 145 -26.84 3.74 -8.07
C LEU A 145 -28.29 3.44 -7.65
N LEU A 146 -28.47 2.53 -6.70
CA LEU A 146 -29.78 2.20 -6.15
C LEU A 146 -30.36 3.35 -5.31
N GLY A 147 -29.53 4.15 -4.68
CA GLY A 147 -29.92 5.27 -3.81
C GLY A 147 -30.75 6.33 -4.50
N ILE A 148 -30.54 6.54 -5.81
CA ILE A 148 -31.33 7.50 -6.61
C ILE A 148 -32.80 7.02 -6.68
N ILE A 149 -32.99 5.74 -6.98
CA ILE A 149 -34.33 5.12 -7.10
C ILE A 149 -35.02 5.08 -5.73
N THR A 150 -34.25 4.68 -4.70
CA THR A 150 -34.76 4.62 -3.32
C THR A 150 -35.19 5.99 -2.81
N LYS A 151 -34.41 7.04 -3.06
CA LYS A 151 -34.75 8.42 -2.67
C LYS A 151 -36.02 8.91 -3.38
N LEU A 152 -36.21 8.55 -4.64
CA LEU A 152 -37.44 8.88 -5.36
C LEU A 152 -38.65 8.17 -4.75
N ALA A 153 -38.54 6.87 -4.47
CA ALA A 153 -39.61 6.10 -3.84
C ALA A 153 -39.98 6.67 -2.47
N VAL A 154 -38.99 6.99 -1.64
CA VAL A 154 -39.20 7.62 -0.32
C VAL A 154 -39.86 9.00 -0.46
N ALA A 155 -39.47 9.80 -1.43
CA ALA A 155 -40.08 11.11 -1.67
C ALA A 155 -41.56 11.00 -2.07
N VAL A 156 -41.91 10.03 -2.93
CA VAL A 156 -43.30 9.75 -3.32
C VAL A 156 -44.12 9.29 -2.13
N ASP A 157 -43.56 8.41 -1.30
CA ASP A 157 -44.24 7.91 -0.11
C ASP A 157 -44.45 9.01 0.94
N GLN A 158 -43.50 9.88 1.16
CA GLN A 158 -43.62 11.06 2.02
C GLN A 158 -44.71 12.02 1.53
N VAL A 159 -44.83 12.23 0.22
CA VAL A 159 -45.93 13.04 -0.35
C VAL A 159 -47.27 12.39 -0.12
N ARG A 160 -47.35 11.05 -0.22
CA ARG A 160 -48.59 10.30 0.10
C ARG A 160 -48.99 10.51 1.56
N ILE A 161 -48.06 10.28 2.50
CA ILE A 161 -48.33 10.43 3.95
C ILE A 161 -48.80 11.85 4.27
N LYS A 162 -48.12 12.88 3.74
CA LYS A 162 -48.53 14.28 3.97
C LYS A 162 -49.89 14.58 3.39
N LYS A 163 -50.32 13.97 2.29
CA LYS A 163 -51.67 14.15 1.78
C LYS A 163 -52.74 13.46 2.60
N GLU A 164 -52.43 12.32 3.18
CA GLU A 164 -53.32 11.61 4.10
C GLU A 164 -53.47 12.41 5.39
N GLU A 165 -52.39 12.98 5.97
CA GLU A 165 -52.45 13.82 7.19
C GLU A 165 -53.23 15.15 6.97
N VAL A 166 -53.28 15.69 5.78
CA VAL A 166 -54.00 16.94 5.45
C VAL A 166 -55.49 16.66 5.07
N ALA A 167 -55.85 15.41 4.83
CA ALA A 167 -57.21 14.98 4.48
C ALA A 167 -58.05 14.54 5.69
N GLU A 168 -57.44 14.44 6.90
CA GLU A 168 -58.11 14.32 8.22
C GLU A 168 -58.30 15.73 8.84
#